data_fb62f3fcef6332184203e183897d4a1f
#
_entry.id   fb62f3fcef6332184203e183897d4a1f
#
_cell.length_a   1.000
_cell.length_b   1.000
_cell.length_c   1.000
_cell.angle_alpha   90.00
_cell.angle_beta   90.00
_cell.angle_gamma   90.00
#
_symmetry.space_group_name_H-M   'P 1'
#
loop_
_entity.id
_entity.type
_entity.pdbx_description
1 polymer ?
#
loop_
_entity_poly.entity_id
_entity_poly.type
_entity_poly.pdbx_seq_one_letter_code
_entity_poly.pdbx_strand_id
1 'polypeptide(L)'
;MEVINNRIFEGERALFTQNNLLIDSCTFQNGESPLKEGRNLIISNSTFSWKYPLWYCTNVKVNNSLFNQMARAGIWYTNNIRVSNTKFISPKMFRRCKGVIITNVTFEDGKETLWNCDDVKLTNVQSIGDYFGMNSSLSLIHI
;
A
#
# COMPACT_ATOMS: atom_id res chain seq x y z
N MET A 1 18.42 10.76 -3.74
CA MET A 1 17.02 10.34 -3.91
C MET A 1 16.24 11.50 -4.51
N GLU A 2 15.56 11.24 -5.59
CA GLU A 2 14.72 12.24 -6.23
C GLU A 2 13.47 12.52 -5.40
N VAL A 3 13.06 13.78 -5.36
CA VAL A 3 11.88 14.20 -4.60
C VAL A 3 10.79 14.66 -5.57
N ILE A 4 9.60 14.09 -5.42
CA ILE A 4 8.41 14.49 -6.18
C ILE A 4 7.38 14.92 -5.15
N ASN A 5 6.93 16.18 -5.21
CA ASN A 5 5.98 16.68 -4.24
C ASN A 5 4.89 17.56 -4.87
N ASN A 6 3.76 17.61 -4.20
CA ASN A 6 2.63 18.48 -4.53
C ASN A 6 2.17 18.34 -5.99
N ARG A 7 2.06 17.09 -6.47
CA ARG A 7 1.64 16.82 -7.84
C ARG A 7 0.43 15.90 -7.90
N ILE A 8 -0.34 16.06 -8.97
CA ILE A 8 -1.43 15.17 -9.30
C ILE A 8 -1.02 14.39 -10.54
N PHE A 9 -1.07 13.05 -10.42
CA PHE A 9 -0.74 12.16 -11.51
C PHE A 9 -2.02 11.52 -12.04
N GLU A 10 -2.20 11.57 -13.34
CA GLU A 10 -3.29 10.91 -14.05
C GLU A 10 -2.73 10.05 -15.17
N GLY A 11 -3.47 9.00 -15.54
CA GLY A 11 -3.05 8.10 -16.59
C GLY A 11 -2.35 6.85 -16.05
N GLU A 12 -2.28 5.83 -16.90
CA GLU A 12 -1.71 4.55 -16.52
C GLU A 12 -0.22 4.63 -16.29
N ARG A 13 0.24 3.93 -15.26
CA ARG A 13 1.65 3.70 -14.98
C ARG A 13 2.48 5.00 -14.94
N ALA A 14 1.93 6.04 -14.30
CA ALA A 14 2.53 7.38 -14.31
C ALA A 14 3.99 7.40 -13.87
N LEU A 15 4.37 6.58 -12.89
CA LEU A 15 5.74 6.46 -12.39
C LEU A 15 6.22 5.01 -12.42
N PHE A 16 5.97 4.34 -13.53
CA PHE A 16 6.31 2.93 -13.74
C PHE A 16 7.82 2.69 -13.69
N THR A 17 8.24 1.68 -12.96
CA THR A 17 9.65 1.23 -12.82
C THR A 17 10.61 2.23 -12.17
N GLN A 18 10.09 3.23 -11.47
CA GLN A 18 10.93 4.22 -10.81
C GLN A 18 11.69 3.63 -9.62
N ASN A 19 12.84 4.21 -9.33
CA ASN A 19 13.71 3.74 -8.27
C ASN A 19 14.25 4.94 -7.48
N ASN A 20 14.34 4.79 -6.16
CA ASN A 20 14.88 5.82 -5.27
C ASN A 20 14.11 7.13 -5.32
N LEU A 21 12.79 7.05 -5.07
CA LEU A 21 11.92 8.23 -5.04
C LEU A 21 11.42 8.52 -3.63
N LEU A 22 11.39 9.80 -3.29
CA LEU A 22 10.61 10.29 -2.18
C LEU A 22 9.40 11.03 -2.75
N ILE A 23 8.21 10.50 -2.49
CA ILE A 23 6.94 11.02 -2.98
C ILE A 23 6.20 11.65 -1.81
N ASP A 24 5.92 12.94 -1.89
CA ASP A 24 5.27 13.65 -0.79
C ASP A 24 4.13 14.52 -1.31
N SER A 25 2.99 14.42 -0.64
CA SER A 25 1.82 15.25 -0.93
C SER A 25 1.36 15.14 -2.38
N CYS A 26 1.35 13.92 -2.90
CA CYS A 26 0.91 13.64 -4.27
C CYS A 26 -0.43 12.93 -4.29
N THR A 27 -1.17 13.09 -5.37
CA THR A 27 -2.42 12.37 -5.62
C THR A 27 -2.28 11.57 -6.91
N PHE A 28 -2.67 10.30 -6.85
CA PHE A 28 -2.68 9.39 -8.00
C PHE A 28 -4.11 9.02 -8.32
N GLN A 29 -4.60 9.42 -9.49
CA GLN A 29 -6.00 9.23 -9.88
C GLN A 29 -6.14 8.89 -11.36
N ASN A 30 -7.28 8.30 -11.72
CA ASN A 30 -7.67 8.05 -13.11
C ASN A 30 -6.62 7.30 -13.93
N GLY A 31 -5.92 6.38 -13.31
CA GLY A 31 -4.93 5.57 -14.02
C GLY A 31 -4.47 4.40 -13.17
N GLU A 32 -4.31 3.24 -13.78
CA GLU A 32 -3.91 2.03 -13.09
C GLU A 32 -2.40 1.95 -12.88
N SER A 33 -2.02 1.30 -11.80
CA SER A 33 -0.64 0.89 -11.57
C SER A 33 0.39 2.03 -11.64
N PRO A 34 0.16 3.15 -10.95
CA PRO A 34 1.05 4.30 -11.08
C PRO A 34 2.49 4.02 -10.66
N LEU A 35 2.69 3.15 -9.68
CA LEU A 35 4.02 2.87 -9.13
C LEU A 35 4.44 1.41 -9.34
N LYS A 36 3.88 0.75 -10.35
CA LYS A 36 4.18 -0.66 -10.61
C LYS A 36 5.69 -0.86 -10.83
N GLU A 37 6.22 -1.92 -10.20
CA GLU A 37 7.62 -2.29 -10.26
C GLU A 37 8.59 -1.22 -9.71
N GLY A 38 8.08 -0.36 -8.83
CA GLY A 38 8.90 0.62 -8.15
C GLY A 38 9.78 -0.02 -7.08
N ARG A 39 10.93 0.60 -6.82
CA ARG A 39 11.88 0.13 -5.81
C ARG A 39 12.39 1.29 -4.98
N ASN A 40 12.58 1.04 -3.70
CA ASN A 40 13.14 2.04 -2.78
C ASN A 40 12.32 3.32 -2.83
N LEU A 41 11.02 3.19 -2.51
CA LEU A 41 10.08 4.29 -2.51
C LEU A 41 9.77 4.70 -1.08
N ILE A 42 9.75 6.00 -0.83
CA ILE A 42 9.24 6.58 0.40
C ILE A 42 8.05 7.45 0.02
N ILE A 43 6.87 7.09 0.51
CA ILE A 43 5.61 7.75 0.16
C ILE A 43 5.03 8.36 1.43
N SER A 44 4.79 9.66 1.41
CA SER A 44 4.25 10.38 2.57
C SER A 44 3.13 11.31 2.14
N ASN A 45 2.13 11.46 3.00
CA ASN A 45 1.08 12.45 2.84
C ASN A 45 0.39 12.40 1.47
N SER A 46 0.21 11.21 0.93
CA SER A 46 -0.27 11.03 -0.44
C SER A 46 -1.58 10.28 -0.49
N THR A 47 -2.30 10.42 -1.59
CA THR A 47 -3.60 9.79 -1.81
C THR A 47 -3.60 8.96 -3.08
N PHE A 48 -4.09 7.74 -2.96
CA PHE A 48 -4.27 6.83 -4.10
C PHE A 48 -5.77 6.64 -4.31
N SER A 49 -6.25 6.97 -5.51
CA SER A 49 -7.68 6.97 -5.80
C SER A 49 -8.09 6.03 -6.93
N TRP A 50 -7.19 5.21 -7.45
CA TRP A 50 -7.51 4.25 -8.50
C TRP A 50 -6.74 2.95 -8.31
N LYS A 51 -7.03 1.95 -9.14
CA LYS A 51 -6.64 0.55 -8.97
C LYS A 51 -5.12 0.31 -9.02
N TYR A 52 -4.69 -0.66 -8.25
CA TYR A 52 -3.38 -1.32 -8.32
C TYR A 52 -2.19 -0.38 -8.08
N PRO A 53 -2.23 0.49 -7.04
CA PRO A 53 -1.16 1.48 -6.88
C PRO A 53 0.25 0.91 -6.69
N LEU A 54 0.40 -0.16 -5.94
CA LEU A 54 1.72 -0.70 -5.60
C LEU A 54 1.80 -2.19 -5.93
N TRP A 55 1.98 -2.50 -7.20
CA TRP A 55 2.13 -3.87 -7.67
C TRP A 55 3.58 -4.17 -8.03
N TYR A 56 4.08 -5.31 -7.57
CA TYR A 56 5.44 -5.78 -7.85
C TYR A 56 6.53 -4.81 -7.40
N CYS A 57 6.30 -4.15 -6.27
CA CYS A 57 7.26 -3.20 -5.71
C CYS A 57 8.19 -3.89 -4.70
N THR A 58 9.31 -3.24 -4.40
CA THR A 58 10.27 -3.72 -3.39
C THR A 58 10.80 -2.55 -2.59
N ASN A 59 10.91 -2.70 -1.26
CA ASN A 59 11.40 -1.68 -0.36
C ASN A 59 10.56 -0.40 -0.44
N VAL A 60 9.37 -0.46 0.14
CA VAL A 60 8.43 0.67 0.13
C VAL A 60 8.11 1.08 1.56
N LYS A 61 8.13 2.36 1.82
CA LYS A 61 7.63 2.94 3.08
C LYS A 61 6.49 3.87 2.76
N VAL A 62 5.35 3.67 3.43
CA VAL A 62 4.17 4.51 3.26
C VAL A 62 3.81 5.08 4.61
N ASN A 63 3.68 6.40 4.70
CA ASN A 63 3.32 7.07 5.92
C ASN A 63 2.27 8.16 5.69
N ASN A 64 1.32 8.25 6.62
CA ASN A 64 0.31 9.30 6.65
C ASN A 64 -0.40 9.49 5.31
N SER A 65 -0.87 8.40 4.74
CA SER A 65 -1.46 8.38 3.41
C SER A 65 -2.86 7.78 3.43
N LEU A 66 -3.55 7.88 2.30
CA LEU A 66 -4.91 7.42 2.14
C LEU A 66 -5.05 6.62 0.86
N PHE A 67 -5.65 5.44 0.97
CA PHE A 67 -6.03 4.63 -0.18
C PHE A 67 -7.55 4.64 -0.27
N ASN A 68 -8.08 5.39 -1.23
CA ASN A 68 -9.52 5.56 -1.42
C ASN A 68 -10.20 4.29 -1.91
N GLN A 69 -11.52 4.31 -1.99
CA GLN A 69 -12.33 3.13 -2.28
C GLN A 69 -11.91 2.41 -3.56
N MET A 70 -11.56 3.13 -4.60
CA MET A 70 -11.20 2.56 -5.89
C MET A 70 -9.72 2.16 -6.01
N ALA A 71 -8.92 2.40 -4.99
CA ALA A 71 -7.54 1.92 -4.95
C ALA A 71 -7.45 0.45 -4.53
N ARG A 72 -8.41 -0.34 -4.94
CA ARG A 72 -8.55 -1.75 -4.56
C ARG A 72 -7.47 -2.60 -5.21
N ALA A 73 -7.24 -3.76 -4.62
CA ALA A 73 -6.15 -4.65 -5.01
C ALA A 73 -4.83 -3.86 -5.05
N GLY A 74 -4.63 -3.03 -4.02
CA GLY A 74 -3.70 -1.92 -4.11
C GLY A 74 -2.25 -2.29 -3.92
N ILE A 75 -1.97 -3.27 -3.05
CA ILE A 75 -0.58 -3.64 -2.70
C ILE A 75 -0.46 -5.14 -2.89
N TRP A 76 -0.11 -5.55 -4.10
CA TRP A 76 0.00 -6.95 -4.46
C TRP A 76 1.41 -7.28 -4.95
N TYR A 77 1.91 -8.46 -4.58
CA TYR A 77 3.23 -8.96 -5.00
C TYR A 77 4.37 -7.99 -4.61
N THR A 78 4.21 -7.31 -3.48
CA THR A 78 5.14 -6.28 -3.02
C THR A 78 5.87 -6.77 -1.79
N ASN A 79 7.18 -6.65 -1.77
CA ASN A 79 8.03 -7.18 -0.72
C ASN A 79 8.75 -6.08 0.05
N ASN A 80 8.93 -6.31 1.35
CA ASN A 80 9.60 -5.38 2.26
C ASN A 80 8.90 -4.03 2.28
N ILE A 81 7.64 -4.05 2.71
CA ILE A 81 6.83 -2.84 2.80
C ILE A 81 6.52 -2.52 4.25
N ARG A 82 6.64 -1.24 4.60
CA ARG A 82 6.24 -0.70 5.89
C ARG A 82 5.17 0.37 5.68
N VAL A 83 4.06 0.22 6.36
CA VAL A 83 2.95 1.18 6.28
C VAL A 83 2.63 1.65 7.69
N SER A 84 2.57 2.97 7.87
CA SER A 84 2.22 3.54 9.16
C SER A 84 1.28 4.73 9.00
N ASN A 85 0.44 4.94 10.01
CA ASN A 85 -0.45 6.09 10.10
C ASN A 85 -1.26 6.30 8.81
N THR A 86 -1.81 5.24 8.27
CA THR A 86 -2.44 5.22 6.95
C THR A 86 -3.83 4.61 7.08
N LYS A 87 -4.72 5.04 6.20
CA LYS A 87 -6.09 4.55 6.15
C LYS A 87 -6.36 3.92 4.79
N PHE A 88 -6.94 2.73 4.81
CA PHE A 88 -7.37 2.01 3.62
C PHE A 88 -8.89 1.95 3.61
N ILE A 89 -9.51 2.57 2.63
CA ILE A 89 -10.96 2.48 2.43
C ILE A 89 -11.28 1.34 1.46
N SER A 90 -10.35 1.01 0.59
CA SER A 90 -10.51 -0.01 -0.43
C SER A 90 -10.30 -1.43 0.10
N PRO A 91 -11.02 -2.42 -0.46
CA PRO A 91 -10.82 -3.83 -0.11
C PRO A 91 -9.64 -4.45 -0.86
N LYS A 92 -9.32 -5.68 -0.49
CA LYS A 92 -8.34 -6.54 -1.19
C LYS A 92 -6.94 -5.95 -1.20
N MET A 93 -6.54 -5.38 -0.07
CA MET A 93 -5.19 -4.84 0.09
C MET A 93 -4.24 -5.97 0.53
N PHE A 94 -3.01 -5.92 0.09
CA PHE A 94 -1.94 -6.86 0.44
C PHE A 94 -2.25 -8.30 0.05
N ARG A 95 -1.81 -8.69 -1.12
CA ARG A 95 -1.86 -10.08 -1.56
C ARG A 95 -0.48 -10.53 -2.04
N ARG A 96 -0.08 -11.72 -1.60
CA ARG A 96 1.22 -12.32 -1.94
C ARG A 96 2.39 -11.38 -1.71
N CYS A 97 2.35 -10.71 -0.57
CA CYS A 97 3.43 -9.85 -0.12
C CYS A 97 4.29 -10.59 0.90
N LYS A 98 5.56 -10.27 0.98
CA LYS A 98 6.48 -10.86 1.94
C LYS A 98 7.26 -9.75 2.66
N GLY A 99 7.30 -9.84 3.99
CA GLY A 99 7.95 -8.81 4.79
C GLY A 99 7.08 -7.56 4.86
N VAL A 100 5.97 -7.65 5.62
CA VAL A 100 4.98 -6.57 5.75
C VAL A 100 4.94 -6.11 7.20
N ILE A 101 5.14 -4.82 7.42
CA ILE A 101 5.03 -4.23 8.76
C ILE A 101 3.99 -3.12 8.68
N ILE A 102 2.92 -3.27 9.46
CA ILE A 102 1.78 -2.36 9.45
C ILE A 102 1.58 -1.83 10.87
N THR A 103 1.60 -0.51 11.04
CA THR A 103 1.50 0.14 12.34
C THR A 103 0.53 1.32 12.29
N ASN A 104 -0.41 1.38 13.23
CA ASN A 104 -1.40 2.46 13.34
C ASN A 104 -2.17 2.62 12.02
N VAL A 105 -2.84 1.58 11.59
CA VAL A 105 -3.54 1.53 10.31
C VAL A 105 -4.98 1.10 10.51
N THR A 106 -5.88 1.69 9.75
CA THR A 106 -7.29 1.31 9.71
C THR A 106 -7.65 0.81 8.32
N PHE A 107 -8.27 -0.37 8.28
CA PHE A 107 -8.91 -0.91 7.07
C PHE A 107 -10.42 -0.76 7.24
N GLU A 108 -11.02 0.20 6.57
CA GLU A 108 -12.48 0.41 6.66
C GLU A 108 -13.25 -0.69 5.93
N ASP A 109 -12.66 -1.24 4.88
CA ASP A 109 -13.18 -2.44 4.22
C ASP A 109 -12.03 -3.44 4.11
N GLY A 110 -11.80 -4.19 5.19
CA GLY A 110 -10.71 -5.16 5.26
C GLY A 110 -11.00 -6.46 4.56
N LYS A 111 -12.04 -6.53 3.75
CA LYS A 111 -12.42 -7.75 3.04
C LYS A 111 -11.28 -8.24 2.17
N GLU A 112 -10.95 -9.51 2.32
CA GLU A 112 -9.94 -10.18 1.51
C GLU A 112 -8.57 -9.47 1.56
N THR A 113 -8.24 -8.91 2.71
CA THR A 113 -6.98 -8.20 2.94
C THR A 113 -5.95 -9.12 3.59
N LEU A 114 -4.68 -8.95 3.28
CA LEU A 114 -3.57 -9.78 3.74
C LEU A 114 -3.76 -11.26 3.39
N TRP A 115 -3.96 -11.54 2.12
CA TRP A 115 -4.11 -12.91 1.63
C TRP A 115 -2.78 -13.44 1.10
N ASN A 116 -2.43 -14.65 1.54
CA ASN A 116 -1.21 -15.33 1.09
C ASN A 116 0.04 -14.47 1.30
N CYS A 117 0.12 -13.78 2.44
CA CYS A 117 1.25 -12.95 2.80
C CYS A 117 2.12 -13.67 3.85
N ASP A 118 3.42 -13.47 3.79
CA ASP A 118 4.36 -14.07 4.71
C ASP A 118 5.15 -13.01 5.48
N ASP A 119 5.52 -13.35 6.71
CA ASP A 119 6.30 -12.48 7.58
C ASP A 119 5.61 -11.12 7.79
N VAL A 120 4.41 -11.17 8.37
CA VAL A 120 3.58 -9.98 8.60
C VAL A 120 3.61 -9.62 10.07
N LYS A 121 3.82 -8.34 10.37
CA LYS A 121 3.73 -7.78 11.73
C LYS A 121 2.69 -6.67 11.75
N LEU A 122 1.74 -6.81 12.67
CA LEU A 122 0.63 -5.87 12.82
C LEU A 122 0.68 -5.25 14.23
N THR A 123 0.70 -3.92 14.31
CA THR A 123 0.65 -3.20 15.58
C THR A 123 -0.41 -2.11 15.48
N ASN A 124 -1.37 -2.11 16.40
CA ASN A 124 -2.46 -1.14 16.45
C ASN A 124 -3.18 -1.02 15.09
N VAL A 125 -3.77 -2.13 14.67
CA VAL A 125 -4.48 -2.23 13.40
C VAL A 125 -5.94 -2.50 13.66
N GLN A 126 -6.84 -1.79 12.98
CA GLN A 126 -8.27 -2.03 13.01
C GLN A 126 -8.74 -2.42 11.62
N SER A 127 -9.59 -3.43 11.57
CA SER A 127 -10.12 -3.92 10.30
C SER A 127 -11.57 -4.36 10.45
N ILE A 128 -12.40 -3.96 9.51
CA ILE A 128 -13.80 -4.38 9.43
C ILE A 128 -13.96 -5.11 8.10
N GLY A 129 -14.47 -6.34 8.12
CA GLY A 129 -14.71 -7.12 6.91
C GLY A 129 -14.27 -8.56 7.06
N ASP A 130 -14.71 -9.40 6.15
CA ASP A 130 -14.49 -10.84 6.17
C ASP A 130 -13.17 -11.24 5.52
N TYR A 131 -12.63 -12.38 5.96
CA TYR A 131 -11.46 -13.01 5.35
C TYR A 131 -10.17 -12.18 5.43
N PHE A 132 -9.95 -11.55 6.56
CA PHE A 132 -8.72 -10.83 6.83
C PHE A 132 -7.61 -11.82 7.25
N GLY A 133 -6.45 -11.72 6.62
CA GLY A 133 -5.28 -12.50 6.99
C GLY A 133 -5.27 -13.96 6.55
N MET A 134 -6.09 -14.33 5.57
CA MET A 134 -6.19 -15.73 5.14
C MET A 134 -4.89 -16.25 4.52
N ASN A 135 -4.51 -17.43 4.98
CA ASN A 135 -3.32 -18.13 4.49
C ASN A 135 -2.05 -17.28 4.56
N SER A 136 -1.93 -16.52 5.64
CA SER A 136 -0.77 -15.64 5.87
C SER A 136 -0.02 -16.08 7.11
N SER A 137 1.29 -15.84 7.16
CA SER A 137 2.08 -16.02 8.36
C SER A 137 2.26 -14.68 9.07
N LEU A 138 1.69 -14.60 10.27
CA LEU A 138 1.66 -13.39 11.09
C LEU A 138 2.61 -13.59 12.26
N SER A 139 3.72 -12.87 12.30
CA SER A 139 4.73 -13.06 13.34
C SER A 139 4.47 -12.24 14.60
N LEU A 140 3.71 -11.16 14.50
CA LEU A 140 3.32 -10.33 15.63
C LEU A 140 1.97 -9.68 15.34
N ILE A 141 1.00 -9.85 16.24
CA ILE A 141 -0.32 -9.22 16.11
C ILE A 141 -0.59 -8.46 17.40
N HIS A 142 -0.87 -7.18 17.27
CA HIS A 142 -1.32 -6.34 18.37
C HIS A 142 -2.42 -5.41 17.84
N ILE A 143 -3.63 -5.75 18.12
CA ILE A 143 -4.81 -5.07 17.59
C ILE A 143 -5.52 -4.27 18.67
#